data_e7267c0d4faf6d8ea82516669e8e9e8b
#
_entry.id   e7267c0d4faf6d8ea82516669e8e9e8b
#
_cell.length_a   1.000
_cell.length_b   1.000
_cell.length_c   1.000
_cell.angle_alpha   90.00
_cell.angle_beta   90.00
_cell.angle_gamma   90.00
#
_symmetry.space_group_name_H-M   'P 1'
#
loop_
_entity.id
_entity.type
_entity.pdbx_description
1 polymer ?
#
loop_
_entity_poly.entity_id
_entity_poly.type
_entity_poly.pdbx_seq_one_letter_code
_entity_poly.pdbx_strand_id
1 'polypeptide(L)'
;MDLECDKDRGKKPAVLCLRQETCENKNFRTAIWTGTHLQITLMRIPIGGEIGLERHDDLDQILYIESGVARVYMGNTKESVKCFGTVGSGNAVVIPAQTWHNVTNAQNMPVKLFSVYAPPQHPFCTVHKTKLDSDLAEHD
;
A
#
# COMPACT_ATOMS: atom_id res chain seq x y z
N MET A 1 -20.50 -15.81 -8.94
CA MET A 1 -19.07 -15.62 -9.24
C MET A 1 -18.82 -14.17 -9.56
N ASP A 2 -17.80 -13.62 -9.00
CA ASP A 2 -17.46 -12.24 -9.19
C ASP A 2 -16.41 -12.10 -10.30
N LEU A 3 -16.82 -11.62 -11.46
CA LEU A 3 -15.95 -11.45 -12.61
C LEU A 3 -14.99 -10.26 -12.45
N GLU A 4 -15.23 -9.40 -11.45
CA GLU A 4 -14.36 -8.25 -11.18
C GLU A 4 -13.13 -8.65 -10.37
N CYS A 5 -13.03 -9.91 -9.95
CA CYS A 5 -12.00 -10.37 -9.06
C CYS A 5 -10.93 -11.22 -9.75
N ASP A 6 -10.55 -10.86 -10.96
CA ASP A 6 -9.50 -11.56 -11.67
C ASP A 6 -8.10 -11.02 -11.37
N LYS A 7 -8.00 -9.92 -10.63
CA LYS A 7 -6.72 -9.33 -10.26
C LYS A 7 -6.07 -10.01 -9.06
N ASP A 8 -6.86 -10.43 -8.08
CA ASP A 8 -6.35 -11.07 -6.87
C ASP A 8 -6.23 -12.58 -7.11
N ARG A 9 -5.01 -13.08 -7.17
CA ARG A 9 -4.72 -14.48 -7.50
C ARG A 9 -4.49 -15.35 -6.26
N GLY A 10 -4.72 -14.79 -5.07
CA GLY A 10 -4.67 -15.60 -3.85
C GLY A 10 -5.82 -16.62 -3.80
N LYS A 11 -5.65 -17.70 -3.16
CA LYS A 11 -4.50 -18.23 -2.42
C LYS A 11 -3.66 -19.20 -3.27
N LYS A 12 -3.78 -19.12 -4.58
CA LYS A 12 -3.12 -20.06 -5.47
C LYS A 12 -1.65 -19.67 -5.63
N PRO A 13 -0.77 -20.65 -5.85
CA PRO A 13 0.59 -20.32 -6.19
C PRO A 13 0.63 -19.47 -7.46
N ALA A 14 1.50 -18.47 -7.50
CA ALA A 14 1.55 -17.56 -8.64
C ALA A 14 2.95 -17.00 -8.81
N VAL A 15 3.27 -16.65 -10.06
CA VAL A 15 4.45 -15.86 -10.37
C VAL A 15 3.95 -14.52 -10.89
N LEU A 16 4.37 -13.44 -10.25
CA LEU A 16 3.88 -12.11 -10.54
C LEU A 16 5.00 -11.25 -11.12
N CYS A 17 4.69 -10.49 -12.16
CA CYS A 17 5.58 -9.44 -12.67
C CYS A 17 5.32 -8.17 -11.86
N LEU A 18 5.81 -8.14 -10.62
CA LEU A 18 5.46 -7.09 -9.67
C LEU A 18 5.77 -5.69 -10.18
N ARG A 19 6.94 -5.51 -10.79
CA ARG A 19 7.32 -4.21 -11.33
C ARG A 19 6.31 -3.72 -12.37
N GLN A 20 5.99 -4.59 -13.33
CA GLN A 20 5.07 -4.23 -14.40
C GLN A 20 3.68 -3.94 -13.86
N GLU A 21 3.15 -4.83 -13.02
CA GLU A 21 1.81 -4.65 -12.46
C GLU A 21 1.74 -3.39 -11.60
N THR A 22 2.78 -3.11 -10.82
CA THR A 22 2.84 -1.91 -9.99
C THR A 22 2.83 -0.65 -10.87
N CYS A 23 3.63 -0.63 -11.92
CA CYS A 23 3.72 0.54 -12.80
C CYS A 23 2.46 0.75 -13.63
N GLU A 24 1.74 -0.31 -13.96
CA GLU A 24 0.50 -0.23 -14.75
C GLU A 24 -0.73 0.04 -13.89
N ASN A 25 -0.64 -0.11 -12.58
CA ASN A 25 -1.78 0.10 -11.68
C ASN A 25 -2.20 1.56 -11.68
N LYS A 26 -3.49 1.80 -11.91
CA LYS A 26 -4.08 3.14 -11.93
C LYS A 26 -4.95 3.43 -10.71
N ASN A 27 -5.17 2.43 -9.87
CA ASN A 27 -6.03 2.58 -8.70
C ASN A 27 -5.23 3.03 -7.48
N PHE A 28 -5.90 3.68 -6.55
CA PHE A 28 -5.28 3.98 -5.26
C PHE A 28 -4.78 2.69 -4.60
N ARG A 29 -5.61 1.62 -4.61
CA ARG A 29 -5.23 0.31 -4.09
C ARG A 29 -5.85 -0.81 -4.91
N THR A 30 -5.05 -1.82 -5.25
CA THR A 30 -5.52 -3.04 -5.92
C THR A 30 -4.86 -4.23 -5.25
N ALA A 31 -5.65 -5.10 -4.62
CA ALA A 31 -5.14 -6.36 -4.07
C ALA A 31 -4.88 -7.34 -5.22
N ILE A 32 -3.67 -7.89 -5.28
CA ILE A 32 -3.30 -8.81 -6.36
C ILE A 32 -2.96 -10.22 -5.88
N TRP A 33 -2.74 -10.39 -4.57
CA TRP A 33 -2.56 -11.71 -3.98
C TRP A 33 -2.90 -11.66 -2.51
N THR A 34 -3.89 -12.43 -2.08
CA THR A 34 -4.33 -12.49 -0.69
C THR A 34 -4.25 -13.93 -0.21
N GLY A 35 -3.33 -14.19 0.70
CA GLY A 35 -3.12 -15.52 1.24
C GLY A 35 -3.51 -15.63 2.70
N THR A 36 -3.04 -16.70 3.33
CA THR A 36 -3.30 -16.95 4.74
C THR A 36 -2.46 -16.04 5.63
N HIS A 37 -1.20 -15.80 5.26
CA HIS A 37 -0.23 -15.11 6.11
C HIS A 37 0.36 -13.85 5.50
N LEU A 38 0.02 -13.53 4.27
CA LEU A 38 0.44 -12.26 3.67
C LEU A 38 -0.52 -11.82 2.57
N GLN A 39 -0.44 -10.55 2.24
CA GLN A 39 -1.23 -9.97 1.15
C GLN A 39 -0.36 -8.98 0.40
N ILE A 40 -0.48 -8.98 -0.92
CA ILE A 40 0.21 -8.01 -1.78
C ILE A 40 -0.83 -7.09 -2.40
N THR A 41 -0.63 -5.79 -2.23
CA THR A 41 -1.46 -4.77 -2.88
C THR A 41 -0.58 -3.81 -3.67
N LEU A 42 -1.14 -3.30 -4.75
CA LEU A 42 -0.52 -2.22 -5.53
C LEU A 42 -1.16 -0.91 -5.12
N MET A 43 -0.37 0.16 -5.09
CA MET A 43 -0.89 1.49 -4.78
C MET A 43 -0.36 2.54 -5.73
N ARG A 44 -1.19 3.53 -5.99
CA ARG A 44 -0.82 4.74 -6.72
C ARG A 44 -1.23 5.94 -5.88
N ILE A 45 -0.23 6.74 -5.49
CA ILE A 45 -0.49 7.97 -4.74
C ILE A 45 -0.40 9.13 -5.73
N PRO A 46 -1.50 9.82 -5.98
CA PRO A 46 -1.50 10.90 -6.96
C PRO A 46 -0.67 12.09 -6.48
N ILE A 47 -0.40 13.02 -7.40
CA ILE A 47 0.30 14.26 -7.09
C ILE A 47 -0.45 14.98 -5.97
N GLY A 48 0.27 15.40 -4.93
CA GLY A 48 -0.32 16.06 -3.78
C GLY A 48 -1.05 15.13 -2.82
N GLY A 49 -1.03 13.82 -3.10
CA GLY A 49 -1.76 12.84 -2.30
C GLY A 49 -0.92 12.21 -1.20
N GLU A 50 -1.59 11.35 -0.45
CA GLU A 50 -0.99 10.63 0.67
C GLU A 50 -1.75 9.33 0.90
N ILE A 51 -1.13 8.41 1.65
CA ILE A 51 -1.85 7.22 2.13
C ILE A 51 -2.81 7.62 3.25
N GLY A 52 -2.38 8.49 4.14
CA GLY A 52 -3.10 8.87 5.35
C GLY A 52 -2.44 8.30 6.58
N LEU A 53 -2.51 9.05 7.68
CA LEU A 53 -1.91 8.61 8.94
C LEU A 53 -2.70 7.42 9.49
N GLU A 54 -2.01 6.30 9.70
CA GLU A 54 -2.65 5.07 10.17
C GLU A 54 -1.70 4.24 11.01
N ARG A 55 -2.28 3.27 11.71
CA ARG A 55 -1.54 2.27 12.50
C ARG A 55 -2.23 0.93 12.35
N HIS A 56 -1.43 -0.12 12.16
CA HIS A 56 -1.91 -1.50 12.15
C HIS A 56 -1.38 -2.20 13.39
N ASP A 57 -2.28 -2.75 14.20
CA ASP A 57 -1.89 -3.32 15.49
C ASP A 57 -1.36 -4.75 15.40
N ASP A 58 -1.82 -5.51 14.41
CA ASP A 58 -1.62 -6.96 14.37
C ASP A 58 -0.87 -7.43 13.12
N LEU A 59 -0.19 -6.53 12.42
CA LEU A 59 0.54 -6.92 11.22
C LEU A 59 1.79 -6.07 11.03
N ASP A 60 2.75 -6.66 10.35
CA ASP A 60 3.89 -5.93 9.82
C ASP A 60 3.64 -5.61 8.35
N GLN A 61 4.29 -4.58 7.84
CA GLN A 61 4.07 -4.11 6.48
C GLN A 61 5.38 -3.68 5.84
N ILE A 62 5.52 -3.99 4.55
CA ILE A 62 6.60 -3.45 3.73
C ILE A 62 5.98 -2.69 2.57
N LEU A 63 6.47 -1.49 2.33
CA LEU A 63 6.18 -0.73 1.11
C LEU A 63 7.44 -0.72 0.26
N TYR A 64 7.29 -1.00 -1.03
CA TYR A 64 8.40 -0.96 -1.98
C TYR A 64 8.07 0.02 -3.10
N ILE A 65 8.92 1.04 -3.28
CA ILE A 65 8.69 2.09 -4.27
C ILE A 65 9.26 1.65 -5.61
N GLU A 66 8.40 1.59 -6.62
CA GLU A 66 8.83 1.30 -7.99
C GLU A 66 9.06 2.57 -8.80
N SER A 67 8.25 3.61 -8.57
CA SER A 67 8.32 4.84 -9.36
C SER A 67 7.83 6.01 -8.52
N GLY A 68 8.42 7.17 -8.75
CA GLY A 68 8.08 8.38 -8.00
C GLY A 68 8.91 8.55 -6.74
N VAL A 69 8.66 9.62 -6.01
CA VAL A 69 9.40 9.98 -4.79
C VAL A 69 8.40 10.31 -3.70
N ALA A 70 8.59 9.71 -2.53
CA ALA A 70 7.69 9.87 -1.40
C ALA A 70 8.45 10.29 -0.16
N ARG A 71 7.75 10.93 0.78
CA ARG A 71 8.24 11.17 2.14
C ARG A 71 7.54 10.22 3.09
N VAL A 72 8.31 9.66 4.01
CA VAL A 72 7.84 8.67 4.96
C VAL A 72 7.87 9.26 6.36
N TYR A 73 6.77 9.09 7.09
CA TYR A 73 6.61 9.57 8.46
C TYR A 73 6.25 8.39 9.34
N MET A 74 6.93 8.23 10.46
CA MET A 74 6.66 7.13 11.41
C MET A 74 6.87 7.59 12.84
N GLY A 75 6.19 6.94 13.78
CA GLY A 75 6.35 7.19 15.21
C GLY A 75 5.54 6.22 16.05
N ASN A 76 5.87 6.16 17.34
CA ASN A 76 5.20 5.26 18.29
C ASN A 76 3.82 5.79 18.70
N THR A 77 3.62 7.08 18.66
CA THR A 77 2.34 7.71 18.96
C THR A 77 1.98 8.65 17.81
N LYS A 78 0.72 9.00 17.73
CA LYS A 78 0.21 9.93 16.72
C LYS A 78 0.96 11.26 16.74
N GLU A 79 1.28 11.74 17.94
CA GLU A 79 1.91 13.03 18.18
C GLU A 79 3.42 12.99 17.96
N SER A 80 4.04 11.81 17.98
CA SER A 80 5.49 11.67 17.86
C SER A 80 5.93 11.28 16.45
N VAL A 81 5.01 11.27 15.50
CA VAL A 81 5.34 10.96 14.10
C VAL A 81 6.28 12.02 13.55
N LYS A 82 7.36 11.57 12.92
CA LYS A 82 8.34 12.48 12.31
C LYS A 82 8.82 11.90 10.99
N CYS A 83 9.42 12.75 10.17
CA CYS A 83 9.92 12.34 8.87
C CYS A 83 11.14 11.42 9.02
N PHE A 84 11.03 10.23 8.43
CA PHE A 84 12.12 9.25 8.37
C PHE A 84 12.98 9.44 7.13
N GLY A 85 12.51 10.22 6.17
CA GLY A 85 13.27 10.52 4.98
C GLY A 85 12.45 10.49 3.71
N THR A 86 13.16 10.71 2.61
CA THR A 86 12.63 10.69 1.26
C THR A 86 13.05 9.38 0.61
N VAL A 87 12.11 8.69 -0.03
CA VAL A 87 12.35 7.38 -0.64
C VAL A 87 11.94 7.42 -2.11
N GLY A 88 12.62 6.62 -2.91
CA GLY A 88 12.36 6.52 -4.34
C GLY A 88 12.50 5.09 -4.82
N SER A 89 12.58 4.93 -6.15
CA SER A 89 12.66 3.62 -6.80
C SER A 89 13.73 2.73 -6.16
N GLY A 90 13.35 1.52 -5.79
CA GLY A 90 14.24 0.55 -5.18
C GLY A 90 14.32 0.61 -3.66
N ASN A 91 13.68 1.60 -3.03
CA ASN A 91 13.67 1.69 -1.57
C ASN A 91 12.47 0.92 -1.00
N ALA A 92 12.71 0.28 0.14
CA ALA A 92 11.66 -0.34 0.91
C ALA A 92 11.47 0.40 2.23
N VAL A 93 10.23 0.51 2.66
CA VAL A 93 9.87 1.06 3.97
C VAL A 93 9.33 -0.11 4.79
N VAL A 94 9.95 -0.39 5.91
CA VAL A 94 9.53 -1.48 6.79
C VAL A 94 8.80 -0.89 7.98
N ILE A 95 7.55 -1.30 8.17
CA ILE A 95 6.67 -0.73 9.18
C ILE A 95 6.23 -1.84 10.13
N PRO A 96 6.81 -1.88 11.34
CA PRO A 96 6.39 -2.87 12.35
C PRO A 96 4.96 -2.61 12.82
N ALA A 97 4.35 -3.65 13.35
CA ALA A 97 3.05 -3.52 14.01
C ALA A 97 3.08 -2.39 15.06
N GLN A 98 1.95 -1.72 15.24
CA GLN A 98 1.76 -0.67 16.23
C GLN A 98 2.58 0.60 15.97
N THR A 99 3.04 0.79 14.73
CA THR A 99 3.76 2.00 14.32
C THR A 99 2.83 2.93 13.55
N TRP A 100 2.64 4.14 14.06
CA TRP A 100 1.93 5.19 13.32
C TRP A 100 2.78 5.57 12.10
N HIS A 101 2.15 5.67 10.95
CA HIS A 101 2.88 5.96 9.72
C HIS A 101 2.02 6.66 8.69
N ASN A 102 2.69 7.39 7.81
CA ASN A 102 2.08 8.00 6.64
C ASN A 102 3.13 8.10 5.54
N VAL A 103 2.65 8.09 4.30
CA VAL A 103 3.49 8.27 3.12
C VAL A 103 2.83 9.33 2.25
N THR A 104 3.59 10.37 1.92
CA THR A 104 3.08 11.48 1.11
C THR A 104 3.84 11.54 -0.21
N ASN A 105 3.17 12.02 -1.26
CA ASN A 105 3.83 12.23 -2.54
C ASN A 105 4.63 13.53 -2.46
N ALA A 106 5.94 13.42 -2.63
CA ALA A 106 6.88 14.55 -2.44
C ALA A 106 7.19 15.30 -3.73
N GLN A 107 6.70 14.84 -4.89
CA GLN A 107 7.03 15.44 -6.18
C GLN A 107 5.80 15.54 -7.08
N ASN A 108 6.05 15.94 -8.34
CA ASN A 108 4.97 16.20 -9.30
C ASN A 108 4.76 15.05 -10.30
N MET A 109 4.90 13.84 -9.83
CA MET A 109 4.53 12.63 -10.57
C MET A 109 3.92 11.63 -9.59
N PRO A 110 3.07 10.71 -10.04
CA PRO A 110 2.49 9.72 -9.14
C PRO A 110 3.56 8.85 -8.50
N VAL A 111 3.31 8.42 -7.26
CA VAL A 111 4.13 7.39 -6.61
C VAL A 111 3.46 6.06 -6.86
N LYS A 112 4.22 5.12 -7.39
CA LYS A 112 3.77 3.75 -7.66
C LYS A 112 4.54 2.81 -6.76
N LEU A 113 3.81 2.04 -5.98
CA LEU A 113 4.42 1.14 -5.01
C LEU A 113 3.61 -0.14 -4.89
N PHE A 114 4.24 -1.20 -4.37
CA PHE A 114 3.48 -2.31 -3.86
C PHE A 114 3.70 -2.44 -2.35
N SER A 115 2.73 -3.03 -1.70
CA SER A 115 2.75 -3.23 -0.25
C SER A 115 2.55 -4.69 0.05
N VAL A 116 3.28 -5.20 1.04
CA VAL A 116 3.09 -6.54 1.58
C VAL A 116 2.64 -6.41 3.03
N TYR A 117 1.46 -6.94 3.33
CA TYR A 117 0.92 -7.01 4.69
C TYR A 117 1.05 -8.44 5.20
N ALA A 118 1.52 -8.61 6.41
CA ALA A 118 1.66 -9.92 7.03
C ALA A 118 1.13 -9.88 8.46
N PRO A 119 -0.08 -10.40 8.69
CA PRO A 119 -1.05 -11.04 7.81
C PRO A 119 -1.85 -10.05 6.93
N PRO A 120 -2.77 -10.55 6.09
CA PRO A 120 -3.57 -9.68 5.23
C PRO A 120 -4.34 -8.61 5.99
N GLN A 121 -4.40 -7.41 5.42
CA GLN A 121 -5.12 -6.26 5.99
C GLN A 121 -6.48 -6.06 5.33
N HIS A 122 -6.57 -6.27 4.04
CA HIS A 122 -7.77 -5.95 3.28
C HIS A 122 -8.47 -7.22 2.83
N PRO A 123 -9.79 -7.16 2.59
CA PRO A 123 -10.51 -8.31 2.03
C PRO A 123 -9.93 -8.75 0.69
N PHE A 124 -10.10 -10.02 0.38
CA PHE A 124 -9.79 -10.57 -0.93
C PHE A 124 -10.47 -9.75 -2.01
N CYS A 125 -9.74 -9.44 -3.08
CA CYS A 125 -10.24 -8.67 -4.22
C CYS A 125 -10.51 -7.18 -3.95
N THR A 126 -9.90 -6.61 -2.92
CA THR A 126 -10.06 -5.18 -2.66
C THR A 126 -9.55 -4.35 -3.83
N VAL A 127 -10.40 -3.43 -4.30
CA VAL A 127 -10.04 -2.41 -5.28
C VAL A 127 -10.60 -1.09 -4.78
N HIS A 128 -9.72 -0.13 -4.54
CA HIS A 128 -10.10 1.25 -4.22
C HIS A 128 -9.56 2.13 -5.34
N LYS A 129 -10.45 2.74 -6.12
CA LYS A 129 -10.03 3.59 -7.22
C LYS A 129 -9.38 4.87 -6.71
N THR A 130 -9.88 5.40 -5.60
CA THR A 130 -9.40 6.63 -4.98
C THR A 130 -9.17 6.44 -3.49
N LYS A 131 -8.44 7.39 -2.89
CA LYS A 131 -8.27 7.40 -1.43
C LYS A 131 -9.62 7.52 -0.71
N LEU A 132 -10.55 8.29 -1.28
CA LEU A 132 -11.89 8.43 -0.68
C LEU A 132 -12.59 7.08 -0.60
N ASP A 133 -12.49 6.25 -1.65
CA ASP A 133 -13.06 4.91 -1.63
C ASP A 133 -12.46 4.08 -0.51
N SER A 134 -11.15 4.19 -0.31
CA SER A 134 -10.46 3.50 0.77
C SER A 134 -10.95 3.98 2.14
N ASP A 135 -11.02 5.29 2.34
CA ASP A 135 -11.47 5.87 3.60
C ASP A 135 -12.88 5.44 3.95
N LEU A 136 -13.78 5.42 2.97
CA LEU A 136 -15.17 4.99 3.18
C LEU A 136 -15.25 3.51 3.53
N ALA A 137 -14.44 2.67 2.92
CA ALA A 137 -14.43 1.23 3.21
C ALA A 137 -13.90 0.95 4.62
N GLU A 138 -12.93 1.71 5.08
CA GLU A 138 -12.32 1.49 6.40
C GLU A 138 -13.19 1.98 7.56
N HIS A 139 -14.17 2.83 7.29
CA HIS A 139 -15.08 3.34 8.31
C HIS A 139 -16.39 2.56 8.38
N ASP A 140 -16.56 1.56 7.56
CA ASP A 140 -17.71 0.64 7.63
C ASP A 140 -17.45 -0.50 8.65
#